data_d765cf25941346d81ab76936f401ee17
#
_entry.id   d765cf25941346d81ab76936f401ee17
#
_cell.length_a   1.000
_cell.length_b   1.000
_cell.length_c   1.000
_cell.angle_alpha   90.00
_cell.angle_beta   90.00
_cell.angle_gamma   90.00
#
_symmetry.space_group_name_H-M   'P 1'
#
loop_
_entity.id
_entity.type
_entity.pdbx_description
1 polymer ?
#
loop_
_entity_poly.entity_id
_entity_poly.type
_entity_poly.pdbx_seq_one_letter_code
_entity_poly.pdbx_strand_id
1 'polypeptide(L)'
;LDDANIDYVGVMAFPSRKIVGDVTEEYTIKVINAVRDYADRFAIIGGVEVNELSIDEVKYWLNKQYESGISAIKIHPVHHWVKPNAYRPEEQNLKQLELVYQFAEDHRLPVYIHTGTSMAPKARNKYGDPIFIDDVSVDFPKLTIIMAHMGRPIWMSTAFQLVRIRPNIYADLSSIPPKKMLEYVPRLAEISDKAIYGSDYPGPGVYDIKANLQEFLKIPIPNDSIKKIVDDNPRKILKPLSRNR
;
A
#
# COMPACT_ATOMS: atom_id res chain seq x y z
N LEU A 1 5.78 -19.78 -0.02
CA LEU A 1 6.38 -18.94 1.02
C LEU A 1 7.52 -19.68 1.71
N ASP A 2 7.33 -20.93 2.08
CA ASP A 2 8.31 -21.73 2.83
C ASP A 2 9.65 -21.87 2.10
N ASP A 3 9.62 -22.20 0.81
CA ASP A 3 10.83 -22.27 -0.04
C ASP A 3 11.60 -20.95 -0.15
N ALA A 4 10.94 -19.84 0.12
CA ALA A 4 11.54 -18.51 0.11
C ALA A 4 11.92 -18.01 1.50
N ASN A 5 11.65 -18.80 2.55
CA ASN A 5 11.82 -18.43 3.96
C ASN A 5 11.06 -17.13 4.31
N ILE A 6 9.81 -17.03 3.84
CA ILE A 6 8.91 -15.89 4.09
C ILE A 6 7.86 -16.33 5.10
N ASP A 7 7.79 -15.65 6.25
CA ASP A 7 6.85 -15.97 7.31
C ASP A 7 5.40 -15.61 6.91
N TYR A 8 5.18 -14.41 6.40
CA TYR A 8 3.89 -13.98 5.88
C TYR A 8 4.04 -12.89 4.82
N VAL A 9 2.99 -12.67 4.06
CA VAL A 9 2.93 -11.66 2.99
C VAL A 9 1.71 -10.76 3.12
N GLY A 10 1.86 -9.50 2.71
CA GLY A 10 0.74 -8.60 2.43
C GLY A 10 0.14 -8.90 1.04
N VAL A 11 -1.16 -9.14 0.98
CA VAL A 11 -1.89 -9.39 -0.27
C VAL A 11 -2.85 -8.25 -0.55
N MET A 12 -2.69 -7.61 -1.71
CA MET A 12 -3.54 -6.53 -2.19
C MET A 12 -4.84 -7.09 -2.77
N ALA A 13 -5.94 -7.00 -2.04
CA ALA A 13 -7.26 -7.52 -2.41
C ALA A 13 -8.30 -6.40 -2.46
N PHE A 14 -8.08 -5.39 -3.28
CA PHE A 14 -8.88 -4.16 -3.39
C PHE A 14 -9.66 -4.09 -4.70
N PRO A 15 -10.77 -3.33 -4.75
CA PRO A 15 -11.55 -3.14 -5.98
C PRO A 15 -10.83 -2.28 -7.01
N SER A 16 -11.07 -2.57 -8.29
CA SER A 16 -10.52 -1.80 -9.41
C SER A 16 -11.39 -1.95 -10.66
N ARG A 17 -12.64 -1.52 -10.58
CA ARG A 17 -13.67 -1.69 -11.64
C ARG A 17 -13.26 -1.10 -12.97
N LYS A 18 -12.70 0.11 -12.96
CA LYS A 18 -12.31 0.83 -14.20
C LYS A 18 -11.20 0.13 -14.97
N ILE A 19 -10.36 -0.64 -14.27
CA ILE A 19 -9.16 -1.28 -14.85
C ILE A 19 -9.38 -2.78 -15.07
N VAL A 20 -9.95 -3.48 -14.08
CA VAL A 20 -10.04 -4.95 -14.06
C VAL A 20 -11.50 -5.44 -14.20
N GLY A 21 -12.46 -4.51 -14.35
CA GLY A 21 -13.87 -4.87 -14.52
C GLY A 21 -14.53 -5.28 -13.21
N ASP A 22 -15.01 -6.52 -13.10
CA ASP A 22 -15.88 -6.99 -12.01
C ASP A 22 -15.20 -7.21 -10.64
N VAL A 23 -13.98 -6.68 -10.45
CA VAL A 23 -13.32 -6.73 -9.14
C VAL A 23 -13.91 -5.66 -8.24
N THR A 24 -14.83 -6.08 -7.38
CA THR A 24 -15.58 -5.25 -6.42
C THR A 24 -15.05 -5.42 -5.00
N GLU A 25 -15.62 -4.69 -4.04
CA GLU A 25 -15.27 -4.77 -2.61
C GLU A 25 -15.45 -6.17 -2.01
N GLU A 26 -16.37 -6.97 -2.57
CA GLU A 26 -16.59 -8.36 -2.16
C GLU A 26 -15.37 -9.25 -2.42
N TYR A 27 -14.53 -8.89 -3.38
CA TYR A 27 -13.30 -9.62 -3.69
C TYR A 27 -12.40 -9.74 -2.47
N THR A 28 -12.28 -8.67 -1.67
CA THR A 28 -11.53 -8.71 -0.39
C THR A 28 -12.01 -9.84 0.52
N ILE A 29 -13.32 -9.96 0.69
CA ILE A 29 -13.92 -11.01 1.52
C ILE A 29 -13.65 -12.40 0.95
N LYS A 30 -13.75 -12.57 -0.36
CA LYS A 30 -13.43 -13.83 -1.05
C LYS A 30 -11.98 -14.25 -0.81
N VAL A 31 -11.03 -13.32 -0.90
CA VAL A 31 -9.61 -13.59 -0.63
C VAL A 31 -9.40 -13.98 0.83
N ILE A 32 -9.99 -13.25 1.79
CA ILE A 32 -9.89 -13.59 3.22
C ILE A 32 -10.38 -15.03 3.46
N ASN A 33 -11.53 -15.39 2.91
CA ASN A 33 -12.09 -16.73 3.08
C ASN A 33 -11.22 -17.81 2.44
N ALA A 34 -10.62 -17.53 1.29
CA ALA A 34 -9.75 -18.48 0.57
C ALA A 34 -8.45 -18.80 1.33
N VAL A 35 -7.95 -17.87 2.15
CA VAL A 35 -6.70 -18.07 2.91
C VAL A 35 -6.93 -18.34 4.39
N ARG A 36 -8.17 -18.55 4.83
CA ARG A 36 -8.55 -18.67 6.25
C ARG A 36 -7.76 -19.75 7.00
N ASP A 37 -7.51 -20.89 6.38
CA ASP A 37 -6.76 -21.99 6.97
C ASP A 37 -5.26 -21.67 7.19
N TYR A 38 -4.78 -20.61 6.51
CA TYR A 38 -3.40 -20.13 6.58
C TYR A 38 -3.34 -18.67 7.07
N ALA A 39 -4.28 -18.26 7.92
CA ALA A 39 -4.50 -16.87 8.33
C ALA A 39 -3.22 -16.17 8.81
N ASP A 40 -2.39 -16.86 9.58
CA ASP A 40 -1.12 -16.36 10.11
C ASP A 40 -0.03 -16.11 9.04
N ARG A 41 -0.27 -16.54 7.80
CA ARG A 41 0.65 -16.35 6.67
C ARG A 41 0.27 -15.17 5.77
N PHE A 42 -0.87 -14.53 6.01
CA PHE A 42 -1.42 -13.49 5.13
C PHE A 42 -1.92 -12.27 5.88
N ALA A 43 -1.42 -11.10 5.52
CA ALA A 43 -1.99 -9.80 5.87
C ALA A 43 -2.80 -9.29 4.67
N ILE A 44 -4.12 -9.17 4.78
CA ILE A 44 -4.98 -8.78 3.66
C ILE A 44 -5.18 -7.27 3.65
N ILE A 45 -4.84 -6.65 2.55
CA ILE A 45 -5.04 -5.24 2.29
C ILE A 45 -6.30 -5.10 1.41
N GLY A 46 -7.40 -4.69 2.04
CA GLY A 46 -8.67 -4.46 1.36
C GLY A 46 -8.77 -3.06 0.76
N GLY A 47 -9.99 -2.61 0.49
CA GLY A 47 -10.22 -1.24 0.00
C GLY A 47 -11.61 -1.03 -0.52
N VAL A 48 -11.90 0.22 -0.90
CA VAL A 48 -13.16 0.65 -1.51
C VAL A 48 -12.90 1.62 -2.65
N GLU A 49 -13.74 1.60 -3.67
CA GLU A 49 -13.63 2.50 -4.83
C GLU A 49 -14.50 3.74 -4.58
N VAL A 50 -13.93 4.71 -3.85
CA VAL A 50 -14.63 5.87 -3.24
C VAL A 50 -15.44 6.74 -4.19
N ASN A 51 -15.12 6.77 -5.48
CA ASN A 51 -15.83 7.58 -6.46
C ASN A 51 -16.95 6.82 -7.19
N GLU A 52 -17.18 5.55 -6.85
CA GLU A 52 -18.24 4.71 -7.42
C GLU A 52 -19.35 4.38 -6.40
N LEU A 53 -19.11 4.64 -5.13
CA LEU A 53 -19.98 4.27 -4.03
C LEU A 53 -20.59 5.50 -3.33
N SER A 54 -21.78 5.33 -2.79
CA SER A 54 -22.38 6.26 -1.82
C SER A 54 -21.62 6.20 -0.48
N ILE A 55 -21.82 7.20 0.38
CA ILE A 55 -21.24 7.23 1.74
C ILE A 55 -21.65 5.99 2.55
N ASP A 56 -22.92 5.57 2.44
CA ASP A 56 -23.42 4.43 3.21
C ASP A 56 -22.84 3.10 2.71
N GLU A 57 -22.63 2.95 1.41
CA GLU A 57 -21.95 1.78 0.84
C GLU A 57 -20.47 1.74 1.26
N VAL A 58 -19.78 2.88 1.27
CA VAL A 58 -18.38 2.96 1.77
C VAL A 58 -18.33 2.53 3.23
N LYS A 59 -19.22 3.03 4.10
CA LYS A 59 -19.30 2.62 5.51
C LYS A 59 -19.57 1.11 5.65
N TYR A 60 -20.54 0.59 4.89
CA TYR A 60 -20.88 -0.82 4.91
C TYR A 60 -19.67 -1.70 4.57
N TRP A 61 -18.97 -1.41 3.47
CA TRP A 61 -17.86 -2.22 3.02
C TRP A 61 -16.62 -2.10 3.91
N LEU A 62 -16.31 -0.91 4.43
CA LEU A 62 -15.22 -0.73 5.39
C LEU A 62 -15.45 -1.55 6.66
N ASN A 63 -16.66 -1.47 7.25
CA ASN A 63 -17.00 -2.25 8.44
C ASN A 63 -16.94 -3.75 8.15
N LYS A 64 -17.55 -4.21 7.06
CA LYS A 64 -17.55 -5.63 6.68
C LYS A 64 -16.15 -6.19 6.48
N GLN A 65 -15.27 -5.45 5.79
CA GLN A 65 -13.89 -5.86 5.60
C GLN A 65 -13.09 -5.84 6.91
N TYR A 66 -13.30 -4.84 7.75
CA TYR A 66 -12.66 -4.73 9.07
C TYR A 66 -13.06 -5.89 9.99
N GLU A 67 -14.34 -6.19 10.09
CA GLU A 67 -14.86 -7.33 10.85
C GLU A 67 -14.34 -8.68 10.32
N SER A 68 -14.11 -8.76 9.01
CA SER A 68 -13.50 -9.95 8.38
C SER A 68 -11.99 -10.05 8.63
N GLY A 69 -11.33 -8.99 9.10
CA GLY A 69 -9.94 -9.00 9.55
C GLY A 69 -8.92 -8.42 8.58
N ILE A 70 -9.28 -7.43 7.74
CA ILE A 70 -8.26 -6.73 6.92
C ILE A 70 -7.16 -6.14 7.81
N SER A 71 -5.95 -6.08 7.27
CA SER A 71 -4.76 -5.56 7.94
C SER A 71 -4.44 -4.12 7.55
N ALA A 72 -4.97 -3.66 6.42
CA ALA A 72 -4.78 -2.31 5.88
C ALA A 72 -5.83 -2.02 4.81
N ILE A 73 -5.90 -0.74 4.39
CA ILE A 73 -6.78 -0.28 3.32
C ILE A 73 -5.94 0.21 2.14
N LYS A 74 -6.28 -0.18 0.92
CA LYS A 74 -5.65 0.31 -0.33
C LYS A 74 -6.50 1.38 -0.97
N ILE A 75 -5.86 2.50 -1.31
CA ILE A 75 -6.35 3.50 -2.25
C ILE A 75 -5.46 3.47 -3.49
N HIS A 76 -6.08 3.44 -4.68
CA HIS A 76 -5.35 3.38 -5.95
C HIS A 76 -5.67 4.60 -6.85
N PRO A 77 -5.05 5.78 -6.60
CA PRO A 77 -5.41 7.03 -7.27
C PRO A 77 -5.44 6.95 -8.79
N VAL A 78 -4.44 6.34 -9.41
CA VAL A 78 -4.33 6.25 -10.88
C VAL A 78 -5.37 5.33 -11.52
N HIS A 79 -5.90 4.35 -10.77
CA HIS A 79 -6.97 3.45 -11.22
C HIS A 79 -8.35 4.00 -10.89
N HIS A 80 -8.52 4.59 -9.73
CA HIS A 80 -9.78 5.19 -9.30
C HIS A 80 -10.02 6.59 -9.89
N TRP A 81 -8.99 7.21 -10.49
CA TRP A 81 -9.00 8.56 -11.06
C TRP A 81 -9.31 9.65 -10.04
N VAL A 82 -8.77 9.52 -8.85
CA VAL A 82 -8.99 10.39 -7.70
C VAL A 82 -7.65 10.79 -7.09
N LYS A 83 -7.44 12.09 -6.82
CA LYS A 83 -6.25 12.52 -6.07
C LYS A 83 -6.31 12.00 -4.63
N PRO A 84 -5.17 11.70 -3.99
CA PRO A 84 -5.13 11.35 -2.57
C PRO A 84 -5.81 12.37 -1.66
N ASN A 85 -5.72 13.66 -1.95
CA ASN A 85 -6.32 14.75 -1.19
C ASN A 85 -7.69 15.23 -1.72
N ALA A 86 -8.37 14.46 -2.56
CA ALA A 86 -9.63 14.83 -3.20
C ALA A 86 -10.79 15.09 -2.20
N TYR A 87 -10.64 14.74 -0.94
CA TYR A 87 -11.61 15.05 0.12
C TYR A 87 -11.65 16.54 0.48
N ARG A 88 -10.59 17.29 0.22
CA ARG A 88 -10.48 18.71 0.56
C ARG A 88 -11.46 19.55 -0.28
N PRO A 89 -12.08 20.61 0.32
CA PRO A 89 -13.06 21.42 -0.37
C PRO A 89 -12.56 22.10 -1.66
N GLU A 90 -11.29 22.50 -1.67
CA GLU A 90 -10.63 23.14 -2.83
C GLU A 90 -10.28 22.16 -3.95
N GLU A 91 -10.33 20.85 -3.68
CA GLU A 91 -10.10 19.79 -4.66
C GLU A 91 -11.42 19.25 -5.22
N GLN A 92 -11.94 18.16 -4.71
CA GLN A 92 -13.20 17.55 -5.19
C GLN A 92 -14.28 17.44 -4.11
N ASN A 93 -13.95 17.78 -2.87
CA ASN A 93 -14.83 17.63 -1.70
C ASN A 93 -15.43 16.21 -1.57
N LEU A 94 -14.62 15.17 -1.90
CA LEU A 94 -15.05 13.78 -1.95
C LEU A 94 -15.15 13.19 -0.53
N LYS A 95 -16.30 13.31 0.08
CA LYS A 95 -16.55 12.89 1.47
C LYS A 95 -16.34 11.41 1.72
N GLN A 96 -16.52 10.56 0.71
CA GLN A 96 -16.22 9.13 0.78
C GLN A 96 -14.74 8.88 1.08
N LEU A 97 -13.84 9.67 0.49
CA LEU A 97 -12.40 9.53 0.72
C LEU A 97 -12.00 10.01 2.12
N GLU A 98 -12.58 11.12 2.59
CA GLU A 98 -12.41 11.60 3.97
C GLU A 98 -12.82 10.53 4.98
N LEU A 99 -13.97 9.90 4.74
CA LEU A 99 -14.48 8.80 5.56
C LEU A 99 -13.51 7.62 5.61
N VAL A 100 -12.88 7.25 4.50
CA VAL A 100 -11.89 6.17 4.46
C VAL A 100 -10.69 6.49 5.35
N TYR A 101 -10.14 7.71 5.27
CA TYR A 101 -9.00 8.10 6.09
C TYR A 101 -9.36 8.18 7.58
N GLN A 102 -10.51 8.77 7.91
CA GLN A 102 -10.99 8.83 9.28
C GLN A 102 -11.21 7.44 9.86
N PHE A 103 -11.88 6.54 9.09
CA PHE A 103 -12.09 5.16 9.50
C PHE A 103 -10.76 4.42 9.76
N ALA A 104 -9.80 4.60 8.87
CA ALA A 104 -8.49 3.98 9.00
C ALA A 104 -7.72 4.50 10.23
N GLU A 105 -7.76 5.82 10.48
CA GLU A 105 -7.13 6.43 11.65
C GLU A 105 -7.76 5.94 12.95
N ASP A 106 -9.10 5.93 13.06
CA ASP A 106 -9.86 5.49 14.22
C ASP A 106 -9.59 4.02 14.57
N HIS A 107 -9.45 3.16 13.55
CA HIS A 107 -9.21 1.73 13.71
C HIS A 107 -7.71 1.36 13.70
N ARG A 108 -6.82 2.35 13.58
CA ARG A 108 -5.36 2.16 13.49
C ARG A 108 -4.95 1.22 12.34
N LEU A 109 -5.69 1.28 11.25
CA LEU A 109 -5.36 0.57 10.02
C LEU A 109 -4.43 1.44 9.17
N PRO A 110 -3.31 0.92 8.69
CA PRO A 110 -2.50 1.62 7.69
C PRO A 110 -3.28 1.82 6.39
N VAL A 111 -3.00 2.91 5.68
CA VAL A 111 -3.51 3.11 4.32
C VAL A 111 -2.37 3.04 3.32
N TYR A 112 -2.46 2.08 2.41
CA TYR A 112 -1.60 1.99 1.23
C TYR A 112 -2.14 2.92 0.14
N ILE A 113 -1.37 3.89 -0.27
CA ILE A 113 -1.71 4.77 -1.38
C ILE A 113 -0.74 4.47 -2.54
N HIS A 114 -1.29 4.07 -3.70
CA HIS A 114 -0.48 3.90 -4.89
C HIS A 114 0.13 5.22 -5.31
N THR A 115 1.43 5.24 -5.57
CA THR A 115 2.17 6.38 -6.10
C THR A 115 3.01 5.96 -7.30
N GLY A 116 3.30 6.93 -8.16
CA GLY A 116 4.00 6.65 -9.41
C GLY A 116 3.05 6.27 -10.55
N THR A 117 3.60 5.59 -11.55
CA THR A 117 2.87 5.27 -12.78
C THR A 117 2.31 3.86 -12.76
N SER A 118 1.21 3.66 -13.48
CA SER A 118 0.66 2.34 -13.82
C SER A 118 0.69 2.16 -15.33
N MET A 119 0.99 0.94 -15.77
CA MET A 119 0.99 0.55 -17.20
C MET A 119 -0.39 0.10 -17.68
N ALA A 120 -1.39 0.04 -16.80
CA ALA A 120 -2.73 -0.36 -17.17
C ALA A 120 -3.33 0.61 -18.21
N PRO A 121 -3.96 0.13 -19.31
CA PRO A 121 -4.37 0.99 -20.43
C PRO A 121 -5.31 2.14 -20.06
N LYS A 122 -6.12 1.97 -19.01
CA LYS A 122 -7.07 2.99 -18.53
C LYS A 122 -6.55 3.80 -17.34
N ALA A 123 -5.32 3.55 -16.87
CA ALA A 123 -4.74 4.28 -15.75
C ALA A 123 -4.52 5.76 -16.11
N ARG A 124 -4.73 6.65 -15.14
CA ARG A 124 -4.47 8.09 -15.30
C ARG A 124 -3.33 8.50 -14.39
N ASN A 125 -2.11 8.43 -14.91
CA ASN A 125 -0.88 8.60 -14.15
C ASN A 125 -0.74 9.96 -13.44
N LYS A 126 -1.42 11.01 -13.91
CA LYS A 126 -1.44 12.32 -13.23
C LYS A 126 -1.90 12.27 -11.77
N TYR A 127 -2.62 11.22 -11.38
CA TYR A 127 -3.07 11.02 -9.99
C TYR A 127 -2.05 10.29 -9.10
N GLY A 128 -0.94 9.84 -9.68
CA GLY A 128 0.11 9.10 -8.97
C GLY A 128 1.19 9.97 -8.32
N ASP A 129 1.09 11.30 -8.39
CA ASP A 129 2.02 12.19 -7.74
C ASP A 129 1.90 12.10 -6.21
N PRO A 130 2.98 11.74 -5.49
CA PRO A 130 2.96 11.63 -4.04
C PRO A 130 2.78 12.96 -3.31
N ILE A 131 2.95 14.11 -3.98
CA ILE A 131 2.79 15.42 -3.31
C ILE A 131 1.41 15.60 -2.68
N PHE A 132 0.37 15.03 -3.27
CA PHE A 132 -0.99 15.09 -2.71
C PHE A 132 -1.16 14.30 -1.40
N ILE A 133 -0.21 13.44 -1.06
CA ILE A 133 -0.20 12.69 0.21
C ILE A 133 0.30 13.58 1.35
N ASP A 134 1.01 14.66 1.05
CA ASP A 134 1.45 15.63 2.05
C ASP A 134 0.26 16.19 2.83
N ASP A 135 -0.81 16.62 2.14
CA ASP A 135 -2.05 17.07 2.77
C ASP A 135 -2.68 15.99 3.66
N VAL A 136 -2.77 14.76 3.17
CA VAL A 136 -3.32 13.63 3.94
C VAL A 136 -2.54 13.40 5.22
N SER A 137 -1.21 13.48 5.15
CA SER A 137 -0.33 13.32 6.30
C SER A 137 -0.52 14.39 7.37
N VAL A 138 -0.84 15.61 6.95
CA VAL A 138 -1.08 16.76 7.85
C VAL A 138 -2.47 16.69 8.46
N ASP A 139 -3.48 16.39 7.64
CA ASP A 139 -4.89 16.40 8.05
C ASP A 139 -5.24 15.17 8.93
N PHE A 140 -4.54 14.04 8.74
CA PHE A 140 -4.69 12.79 9.50
C PHE A 140 -3.36 12.39 10.18
N PRO A 141 -2.93 13.09 11.23
CA PRO A 141 -1.57 12.94 11.79
C PRO A 141 -1.32 11.60 12.50
N LYS A 142 -2.38 10.87 12.90
CA LYS A 142 -2.27 9.55 13.52
C LYS A 142 -2.38 8.40 12.51
N LEU A 143 -2.75 8.72 11.26
CA LEU A 143 -2.87 7.74 10.19
C LEU A 143 -1.48 7.26 9.75
N THR A 144 -1.24 5.96 9.74
CA THR A 144 -0.06 5.39 9.09
C THR A 144 -0.30 5.32 7.58
N ILE A 145 0.49 6.04 6.81
CA ILE A 145 0.38 6.11 5.35
C ILE A 145 1.57 5.38 4.73
N ILE A 146 1.30 4.49 3.79
CA ILE A 146 2.33 3.73 3.07
C ILE A 146 2.23 4.09 1.59
N MET A 147 3.26 4.76 1.07
CA MET A 147 3.37 5.09 -0.35
C MET A 147 3.87 3.88 -1.12
N ALA A 148 2.94 3.16 -1.80
CA ALA A 148 3.31 2.04 -2.65
C ALA A 148 4.15 2.50 -3.84
N HIS A 149 5.24 1.78 -4.10
CA HIS A 149 6.18 2.02 -5.21
C HIS A 149 6.96 3.34 -5.14
N MET A 150 6.85 4.06 -4.02
CA MET A 150 7.68 5.25 -3.75
C MET A 150 7.75 6.26 -4.91
N GLY A 151 6.61 6.50 -5.60
CA GLY A 151 6.50 7.48 -6.70
C GLY A 151 7.18 7.09 -8.01
N ARG A 152 7.58 5.81 -8.18
CA ARG A 152 8.37 5.35 -9.33
C ARG A 152 7.66 5.54 -10.68
N PRO A 153 8.39 5.81 -11.75
CA PRO A 153 9.77 6.26 -11.77
C PRO A 153 9.90 7.79 -11.70
N ILE A 154 8.78 8.54 -11.80
CA ILE A 154 8.78 9.97 -12.12
C ILE A 154 8.97 10.82 -10.86
N TRP A 155 8.38 10.44 -9.70
CA TRP A 155 8.29 11.27 -8.49
C TRP A 155 9.06 10.72 -7.28
N MET A 156 10.11 9.93 -7.52
CA MET A 156 10.84 9.27 -6.42
C MET A 156 11.52 10.25 -5.46
N SER A 157 12.00 11.38 -5.94
CA SER A 157 12.58 12.42 -5.09
C SER A 157 11.54 13.08 -4.18
N THR A 158 10.33 13.34 -4.70
CA THR A 158 9.20 13.85 -3.89
C THR A 158 8.83 12.85 -2.81
N ALA A 159 8.64 11.57 -3.17
CA ALA A 159 8.30 10.52 -2.22
C ALA A 159 9.39 10.36 -1.14
N PHE A 160 10.68 10.34 -1.54
CA PHE A 160 11.79 10.27 -0.61
C PHE A 160 11.78 11.42 0.40
N GLN A 161 11.55 12.65 -0.07
CA GLN A 161 11.48 13.81 0.82
C GLN A 161 10.30 13.72 1.78
N LEU A 162 9.12 13.30 1.33
CA LEU A 162 7.94 13.14 2.21
C LEU A 162 8.19 12.09 3.31
N VAL A 163 8.81 10.95 2.99
CA VAL A 163 9.18 9.95 4.01
C VAL A 163 10.10 10.56 5.07
N ARG A 164 11.03 11.42 4.68
CA ARG A 164 11.97 12.05 5.63
C ARG A 164 11.30 13.06 6.56
N ILE A 165 10.42 13.90 6.02
CA ILE A 165 9.87 15.05 6.78
C ILE A 165 8.56 14.71 7.52
N ARG A 166 7.78 13.71 7.07
CA ARG A 166 6.51 13.34 7.69
C ARG A 166 6.65 12.11 8.58
N PRO A 167 6.30 12.19 9.87
CA PRO A 167 6.51 11.08 10.81
C PRO A 167 5.65 9.85 10.51
N ASN A 168 4.49 10.04 9.89
CA ASN A 168 3.47 9.03 9.62
C ASN A 168 3.48 8.47 8.19
N ILE A 169 4.44 8.88 7.34
CA ILE A 169 4.61 8.37 5.97
C ILE A 169 5.72 7.33 5.92
N TYR A 170 5.41 6.18 5.33
CA TYR A 170 6.31 5.07 5.04
C TYR A 170 6.45 4.84 3.54
N ALA A 171 7.59 4.30 3.12
CA ALA A 171 7.87 3.91 1.74
C ALA A 171 7.71 2.40 1.57
N ASP A 172 6.89 1.96 0.61
CA ASP A 172 6.91 0.59 0.10
C ASP A 172 7.77 0.57 -1.18
N LEU A 173 8.78 -0.29 -1.17
CA LEU A 173 9.80 -0.40 -2.22
C LEU A 173 9.41 -1.36 -3.34
N SER A 174 8.18 -1.84 -3.36
CA SER A 174 7.69 -2.77 -4.36
C SER A 174 7.77 -2.20 -5.79
N SER A 175 7.84 -3.08 -6.77
CA SER A 175 8.01 -2.72 -8.19
C SER A 175 9.27 -1.90 -8.53
N ILE A 176 10.17 -1.68 -7.60
CA ILE A 176 11.51 -1.13 -7.88
C ILE A 176 12.45 -2.33 -8.03
N PRO A 177 13.08 -2.55 -9.21
CA PRO A 177 13.96 -3.69 -9.38
C PRO A 177 15.10 -3.69 -8.37
N PRO A 178 15.33 -4.75 -7.57
CA PRO A 178 16.35 -4.75 -6.53
C PRO A 178 17.75 -4.41 -7.04
N LYS A 179 18.11 -4.88 -8.23
CA LYS A 179 19.40 -4.55 -8.88
C LYS A 179 19.59 -3.08 -9.18
N LYS A 180 18.51 -2.32 -9.28
CA LYS A 180 18.51 -0.88 -9.55
C LYS A 180 18.10 -0.04 -8.34
N MET A 181 17.90 -0.68 -7.18
CA MET A 181 17.38 0.01 -6.01
C MET A 181 18.15 1.24 -5.63
N LEU A 182 19.47 1.17 -5.58
CA LEU A 182 20.32 2.33 -5.24
C LEU A 182 20.54 3.33 -6.40
N GLU A 183 20.20 2.94 -7.63
CA GLU A 183 20.11 3.90 -8.74
C GLU A 183 18.89 4.82 -8.54
N TYR A 184 17.74 4.25 -8.13
CA TYR A 184 16.50 4.98 -7.91
C TYR A 184 16.42 5.63 -6.52
N VAL A 185 16.95 4.97 -5.49
CA VAL A 185 16.93 5.44 -4.09
C VAL A 185 18.35 5.38 -3.51
N PRO A 186 19.27 6.25 -3.94
CA PRO A 186 20.69 6.19 -3.55
C PRO A 186 20.90 6.37 -2.04
N ARG A 187 19.95 6.97 -1.34
CA ARG A 187 19.99 7.24 0.10
C ARG A 187 19.01 6.34 0.89
N LEU A 188 18.77 5.12 0.41
CA LEU A 188 17.80 4.19 1.02
C LEU A 188 18.05 3.94 2.51
N ALA A 189 19.31 3.82 2.92
CA ALA A 189 19.68 3.59 4.32
C ALA A 189 19.19 4.69 5.28
N GLU A 190 19.05 5.95 4.81
CA GLU A 190 18.57 7.06 5.63
C GLU A 190 17.08 6.97 5.98
N ILE A 191 16.30 6.24 5.20
CA ILE A 191 14.86 6.03 5.44
C ILE A 191 14.55 4.60 5.85
N SER A 192 15.56 3.79 6.17
CA SER A 192 15.37 2.37 6.49
C SER A 192 14.41 2.11 7.65
N ASP A 193 14.26 3.02 8.61
CA ASP A 193 13.30 2.93 9.70
C ASP A 193 11.82 3.10 9.26
N LYS A 194 11.61 3.61 8.04
CA LYS A 194 10.28 3.89 7.46
C LYS A 194 10.12 3.31 6.06
N ALA A 195 10.95 2.37 5.67
CA ALA A 195 10.84 1.64 4.42
C ALA A 195 10.41 0.19 4.67
N ILE A 196 9.62 -0.36 3.77
CA ILE A 196 9.19 -1.77 3.78
C ILE A 196 9.47 -2.41 2.43
N TYR A 197 9.88 -3.67 2.46
CA TYR A 197 10.03 -4.48 1.27
C TYR A 197 8.67 -4.97 0.76
N GLY A 198 8.46 -4.90 -0.54
CA GLY A 198 7.40 -5.55 -1.28
C GLY A 198 7.92 -6.02 -2.64
N SER A 199 7.35 -7.06 -3.21
CA SER A 199 7.71 -7.54 -4.54
C SER A 199 6.82 -6.96 -5.64
N ASP A 200 5.55 -6.73 -5.33
CA ASP A 200 4.47 -6.47 -6.30
C ASP A 200 4.22 -7.66 -7.27
N TYR A 201 4.55 -8.89 -6.81
CA TYR A 201 4.28 -10.10 -7.58
C TYR A 201 2.75 -10.33 -7.73
N PRO A 202 2.25 -10.71 -8.91
CA PRO A 202 2.92 -10.99 -10.18
C PRO A 202 3.03 -9.77 -11.12
N GLY A 203 3.29 -8.60 -10.57
CA GLY A 203 3.42 -7.35 -11.33
C GLY A 203 4.56 -7.38 -12.36
N PRO A 204 4.59 -6.39 -13.28
CA PRO A 204 5.56 -6.35 -14.36
C PRO A 204 7.01 -6.45 -13.87
N GLY A 205 7.77 -7.40 -14.43
CA GLY A 205 9.19 -7.61 -14.11
C GLY A 205 9.46 -8.46 -12.86
N VAL A 206 8.42 -8.95 -12.17
CA VAL A 206 8.58 -9.84 -11.02
C VAL A 206 8.00 -11.22 -11.36
N TYR A 207 8.85 -12.15 -11.72
CA TYR A 207 8.47 -13.50 -12.15
C TYR A 207 8.57 -14.54 -11.03
N ASP A 208 9.32 -14.22 -9.96
CA ASP A 208 9.58 -15.11 -8.82
C ASP A 208 9.82 -14.29 -7.56
N ILE A 209 9.02 -14.54 -6.52
CA ILE A 209 9.10 -13.82 -5.23
C ILE A 209 10.43 -14.13 -4.54
N LYS A 210 10.86 -15.41 -4.53
CA LYS A 210 12.08 -15.84 -3.86
C LYS A 210 13.31 -15.18 -4.50
N ALA A 211 13.39 -15.20 -5.83
CA ALA A 211 14.49 -14.56 -6.56
C ALA A 211 14.52 -13.06 -6.31
N ASN A 212 13.35 -12.39 -6.32
CA ASN A 212 13.24 -10.95 -6.05
C ASN A 212 13.73 -10.60 -4.64
N LEU A 213 13.29 -11.35 -3.62
CA LEU A 213 13.76 -11.16 -2.23
C LEU A 213 15.26 -11.40 -2.10
N GLN A 214 15.77 -12.48 -2.69
CA GLN A 214 17.20 -12.81 -2.62
C GLN A 214 18.08 -11.73 -3.27
N GLU A 215 17.61 -11.09 -4.33
CA GLU A 215 18.30 -9.95 -4.93
C GLU A 215 18.23 -8.71 -4.02
N PHE A 216 17.09 -8.46 -3.37
CA PHE A 216 16.95 -7.36 -2.43
C PHE A 216 17.91 -7.51 -1.24
N LEU A 217 18.04 -8.71 -0.68
CA LEU A 217 18.93 -9.00 0.44
C LEU A 217 20.43 -8.77 0.12
N LYS A 218 20.80 -8.64 -1.16
CA LYS A 218 22.19 -8.39 -1.60
C LYS A 218 22.48 -6.91 -1.86
N ILE A 219 21.52 -6.01 -1.64
CA ILE A 219 21.72 -4.58 -1.85
C ILE A 219 22.82 -4.08 -0.88
N PRO A 220 23.82 -3.33 -1.36
CA PRO A 220 24.96 -2.90 -0.54
C PRO A 220 24.62 -1.72 0.38
N ILE A 221 23.74 -1.98 1.37
CA ILE A 221 23.43 -1.09 2.49
C ILE A 221 23.68 -1.85 3.80
N PRO A 222 23.73 -1.16 4.97
CA PRO A 222 23.94 -1.84 6.24
C PRO A 222 22.94 -2.98 6.49
N ASN A 223 23.42 -4.11 7.03
CA ASN A 223 22.59 -5.29 7.33
C ASN A 223 21.42 -4.94 8.27
N ASP A 224 21.63 -4.03 9.23
CA ASP A 224 20.56 -3.53 10.10
C ASP A 224 19.45 -2.82 9.29
N SER A 225 19.83 -2.03 8.29
CA SER A 225 18.86 -1.41 7.39
C SER A 225 18.07 -2.46 6.57
N ILE A 226 18.74 -3.49 6.05
CA ILE A 226 18.07 -4.61 5.38
C ILE A 226 17.05 -5.26 6.32
N LYS A 227 17.47 -5.62 7.53
CA LYS A 227 16.60 -6.27 8.53
C LYS A 227 15.36 -5.42 8.84
N LYS A 228 15.53 -4.12 9.08
CA LYS A 228 14.41 -3.20 9.30
C LYS A 228 13.41 -3.23 8.14
N ILE A 229 13.90 -3.14 6.91
CA ILE A 229 13.07 -3.07 5.70
C ILE A 229 12.30 -4.36 5.42
N VAL A 230 12.91 -5.53 5.63
CA VAL A 230 12.29 -6.82 5.27
C VAL A 230 11.55 -7.47 6.42
N ASP A 231 11.82 -7.12 7.67
CA ASP A 231 11.30 -7.82 8.85
C ASP A 231 10.68 -6.87 9.90
N ASP A 232 11.49 -5.99 10.54
CA ASP A 232 11.04 -5.22 11.69
C ASP A 232 9.87 -4.26 11.35
N ASN A 233 10.00 -3.48 10.27
CA ASN A 233 8.97 -2.50 9.90
C ASN A 233 7.69 -3.19 9.38
N PRO A 234 7.73 -4.19 8.48
CA PRO A 234 6.52 -4.91 8.09
C PRO A 234 5.77 -5.50 9.28
N ARG A 235 6.47 -6.15 10.23
CA ARG A 235 5.85 -6.73 11.44
C ARG A 235 5.23 -5.68 12.35
N LYS A 236 5.80 -4.48 12.41
CA LYS A 236 5.25 -3.36 13.18
C LYS A 236 3.96 -2.83 12.56
N ILE A 237 3.90 -2.73 11.23
CA ILE A 237 2.86 -2.03 10.50
C ILE A 237 1.71 -2.96 10.09
N LEU A 238 2.02 -4.16 9.57
CA LEU A 238 1.04 -5.12 9.07
C LEU A 238 0.92 -6.30 10.02
N LYS A 239 -0.31 -6.65 10.34
CA LYS A 239 -0.60 -7.85 11.14
C LYS A 239 -1.26 -8.91 10.27
N PRO A 240 -0.79 -10.16 10.30
CA PRO A 240 -1.49 -11.26 9.65
C PRO A 240 -2.94 -11.41 10.15
N LEU A 241 -3.77 -12.10 9.37
CA LEU A 241 -5.12 -12.45 9.79
C LEU A 241 -5.08 -13.24 11.11
N SER A 242 -6.06 -13.01 11.96
CA SER A 242 -6.24 -13.83 13.17
C SER A 242 -7.04 -15.09 12.83
N ARG A 243 -6.60 -16.26 13.32
CA ARG A 243 -7.35 -17.52 13.20
C ARG A 243 -8.67 -17.51 13.99
N ASN A 244 -8.79 -16.59 14.96
CA ASN A 244 -9.90 -16.55 15.93
C ASN A 244 -10.92 -15.41 15.67
N ARG A 245 -10.96 -14.85 14.48
CA ARG A 245 -11.98 -13.85 14.08
C ARG A 245 -12.89 -14.39 13.01
#